data_5ae222ccc0b6211b45b98b2676ad8106
#
_entry.id   5ae222ccc0b6211b45b98b2676ad8106
#
_cell.length_a   1.000
_cell.length_b   1.000
_cell.length_c   1.000
_cell.angle_alpha   90.00
_cell.angle_beta   90.00
_cell.angle_gamma   90.00
#
_symmetry.space_group_name_H-M   'P 1'
#
loop_
_entity.id
_entity.type
_entity.pdbx_description
1 polymer ?
#
loop_
_entity_poly.entity_id
_entity_poly.type
_entity_poly.pdbx_seq_one_letter_code
_entity_poly.pdbx_strand_id
1 'polypeptide(L)'
;KIKMATLVSPGILVKERDLTNMVIGESSSDGAIAITAEKGPVEEVVTVSNEVELVEAFGKPNASTFEWFFTAASFLKYAATLRVVRINSGHVNAGVSGTPILVKNSEHWLANFSDGSANVGQWAARTPGTWGNNLKVWQCPSLTVYEQKLAANNRVNGALAEGVTAVVLDNVDENNYAVVVDDIISFTSDAAGATPLAGHEGVEYIVTAVNTGTNTLTVKQHNVFSTKGLAAVVANESYITRRWRWYEQFENAPGTSTSVSNKSGSGDEMHILITDEDGGISGVANTILEKFEGVSKASDAKTESGDNNNYIDVIYNQSSYVYW
;
A
#
# COMPACT_ATOMS: atom_id res chain seq x y z
N LYS A 1 29.14 -52.12 -31.45
CA LYS A 1 29.87 -53.37 -31.09
C LYS A 1 31.35 -53.11 -31.39
N ILE A 2 32.12 -52.83 -30.31
CA ILE A 2 33.60 -52.72 -30.41
C ILE A 2 34.13 -54.17 -30.38
N LYS A 3 34.76 -54.60 -31.48
CA LYS A 3 35.50 -55.86 -31.51
C LYS A 3 36.78 -55.68 -30.69
N MET A 4 36.86 -56.39 -29.58
CA MET A 4 38.15 -56.56 -28.89
C MET A 4 39.08 -57.41 -29.73
N ALA A 5 40.24 -56.82 -30.09
CA ALA A 5 41.28 -57.58 -30.67
C ALA A 5 41.93 -58.47 -29.60
N THR A 6 41.88 -59.78 -29.79
CA THR A 6 42.57 -60.75 -28.93
C THR A 6 44.03 -60.88 -29.48
N LEU A 7 45.01 -60.71 -28.62
CA LEU A 7 46.41 -61.00 -28.93
C LEU A 7 46.58 -62.51 -29.11
N VAL A 8 47.09 -62.89 -30.29
CA VAL A 8 47.29 -64.31 -30.68
C VAL A 8 48.74 -64.78 -30.45
N SER A 9 49.65 -63.91 -30.02
CA SER A 9 51.02 -64.22 -29.65
C SER A 9 51.46 -63.38 -28.45
N PRO A 10 52.52 -63.80 -27.71
CA PRO A 10 53.00 -63.05 -26.56
C PRO A 10 53.45 -61.65 -27.01
N GLY A 11 52.81 -60.63 -26.52
CA GLY A 11 53.07 -59.24 -26.77
C GLY A 11 52.54 -58.38 -25.58
N ILE A 12 53.05 -57.17 -25.47
CA ILE A 12 52.59 -56.20 -24.43
C ILE A 12 51.45 -55.37 -25.00
N LEU A 13 50.28 -55.47 -24.39
CA LEU A 13 49.18 -54.60 -24.72
C LEU A 13 49.22 -53.37 -23.78
N VAL A 14 49.67 -52.24 -24.32
CA VAL A 14 49.55 -50.96 -23.58
C VAL A 14 48.14 -50.40 -23.78
N LYS A 15 47.39 -50.35 -22.75
CA LYS A 15 46.12 -49.57 -22.70
C LYS A 15 46.39 -48.26 -22.00
N GLU A 16 46.34 -47.19 -22.75
CA GLU A 16 46.29 -45.88 -22.18
C GLU A 16 44.88 -45.67 -21.62
N ARG A 17 44.78 -45.49 -20.31
CA ARG A 17 43.54 -45.11 -19.64
C ARG A 17 43.72 -43.69 -19.15
N ASP A 18 43.05 -42.77 -19.83
CA ASP A 18 42.96 -41.41 -19.35
C ASP A 18 42.21 -41.43 -18.02
N LEU A 19 42.95 -41.20 -16.94
CA LEU A 19 42.40 -41.08 -15.55
C LEU A 19 42.22 -39.60 -15.18
N THR A 20 42.27 -38.71 -16.14
CA THR A 20 41.93 -37.30 -15.91
C THR A 20 40.48 -37.24 -15.61
N ASN A 21 40.16 -37.32 -14.34
CA ASN A 21 38.83 -36.94 -13.83
C ASN A 21 38.72 -35.43 -14.02
N MET A 22 38.30 -34.99 -15.20
CA MET A 22 37.80 -33.64 -15.32
C MET A 22 36.57 -33.56 -14.43
N VAL A 23 36.77 -33.24 -13.17
CA VAL A 23 35.74 -32.58 -12.37
C VAL A 23 35.50 -31.29 -13.12
N ILE A 24 34.44 -31.29 -13.92
CA ILE A 24 33.81 -30.07 -14.35
C ILE A 24 33.41 -29.42 -13.04
N GLY A 25 34.23 -28.49 -12.56
CA GLY A 25 33.83 -27.64 -11.45
C GLY A 25 32.60 -26.94 -11.95
N GLU A 26 31.43 -27.38 -11.52
CA GLU A 26 30.23 -26.55 -11.55
C GLU A 26 30.65 -25.32 -10.75
N SER A 27 31.05 -24.25 -11.43
CA SER A 27 31.14 -22.94 -10.79
C SER A 27 29.68 -22.55 -10.50
N SER A 28 29.19 -22.92 -9.31
CA SER A 28 27.93 -22.34 -8.87
C SER A 28 28.16 -20.86 -8.81
N SER A 29 27.45 -20.12 -9.63
CA SER A 29 27.44 -18.65 -9.60
C SER A 29 26.56 -18.14 -8.46
N ASP A 30 26.30 -18.98 -7.46
CA ASP A 30 25.50 -18.68 -6.29
C ASP A 30 26.37 -18.04 -5.21
N GLY A 31 25.95 -16.90 -4.72
CA GLY A 31 26.57 -16.22 -3.58
C GLY A 31 25.63 -16.08 -2.41
N ALA A 32 26.18 -15.73 -1.25
CA ALA A 32 25.41 -15.36 -0.07
C ALA A 32 26.05 -14.15 0.61
N ILE A 33 25.21 -13.24 1.13
CA ILE A 33 25.66 -12.06 1.83
C ILE A 33 24.68 -11.72 2.98
N ALA A 34 25.25 -11.28 4.12
CA ALA A 34 24.47 -10.68 5.19
C ALA A 34 24.62 -9.16 5.11
N ILE A 35 23.51 -8.44 5.13
CA ILE A 35 23.46 -6.99 4.93
C ILE A 35 22.69 -6.28 6.04
N THR A 36 22.95 -4.98 6.20
CA THR A 36 22.03 -4.04 6.84
C THR A 36 21.31 -3.26 5.76
N ALA A 37 20.01 -3.04 5.89
CA ALA A 37 19.20 -2.38 4.86
C ALA A 37 18.08 -1.56 5.49
N GLU A 38 17.51 -0.62 4.72
CA GLU A 38 16.42 0.23 5.21
C GLU A 38 15.08 -0.50 5.32
N LYS A 39 14.84 -1.46 4.43
CA LYS A 39 13.63 -2.26 4.41
C LYS A 39 13.96 -3.73 4.11
N GLY A 40 12.95 -4.56 4.03
CA GLY A 40 13.06 -5.98 3.72
C GLY A 40 12.93 -6.88 4.96
N PRO A 41 12.64 -8.17 4.75
CA PRO A 41 12.50 -9.11 5.83
C PRO A 41 13.82 -9.31 6.58
N VAL A 42 13.72 -9.60 7.86
CA VAL A 42 14.84 -9.84 8.76
C VAL A 42 14.93 -11.33 9.08
N GLU A 43 16.14 -11.86 9.14
CA GLU A 43 16.39 -13.28 9.43
C GLU A 43 15.70 -14.25 8.43
N GLU A 44 15.47 -13.78 7.22
CA GLU A 44 14.91 -14.54 6.11
C GLU A 44 15.86 -14.49 4.92
N VAL A 45 16.01 -15.60 4.20
CA VAL A 45 16.82 -15.65 3.00
C VAL A 45 16.01 -15.19 1.80
N VAL A 46 16.36 -14.04 1.26
CA VAL A 46 15.79 -13.52 0.02
C VAL A 46 16.75 -13.79 -1.13
N THR A 47 16.26 -14.44 -2.17
CA THR A 47 17.06 -14.69 -3.38
C THR A 47 16.81 -13.57 -4.39
N VAL A 48 17.87 -12.96 -4.88
CA VAL A 48 17.84 -11.91 -5.90
C VAL A 48 18.75 -12.25 -7.06
N SER A 49 18.36 -11.87 -8.26
CA SER A 49 19.05 -12.18 -9.52
C SER A 49 19.67 -10.94 -10.17
N ASN A 50 19.27 -9.76 -9.78
CA ASN A 50 19.73 -8.50 -10.35
C ASN A 50 19.61 -7.34 -9.34
N GLU A 51 20.17 -6.18 -9.72
CA GLU A 51 20.19 -4.98 -8.87
C GLU A 51 18.77 -4.40 -8.64
N VAL A 52 17.85 -4.54 -9.60
CA VAL A 52 16.46 -4.05 -9.45
C VAL A 52 15.75 -4.82 -8.35
N GLU A 53 15.80 -6.13 -8.37
CA GLU A 53 15.25 -6.99 -7.31
C GLU A 53 15.89 -6.70 -5.94
N LEU A 54 17.20 -6.42 -5.91
CA LEU A 54 17.89 -6.04 -4.68
C LEU A 54 17.33 -4.73 -4.10
N VAL A 55 17.10 -3.72 -4.96
CA VAL A 55 16.48 -2.43 -4.57
C VAL A 55 15.02 -2.63 -4.13
N GLU A 56 14.26 -3.44 -4.85
CA GLU A 56 12.87 -3.72 -4.50
C GLU A 56 12.75 -4.40 -3.14
N ALA A 57 13.61 -5.37 -2.86
CA ALA A 57 13.59 -6.12 -1.61
C ALA A 57 14.15 -5.31 -0.41
N PHE A 58 15.24 -4.60 -0.58
CA PHE A 58 16.02 -4.03 0.53
C PHE A 58 16.15 -2.50 0.53
N GLY A 59 15.65 -1.84 -0.50
CA GLY A 59 15.70 -0.39 -0.64
C GLY A 59 16.95 0.10 -1.36
N LYS A 60 16.99 1.42 -1.59
CA LYS A 60 18.12 2.10 -2.23
C LYS A 60 19.29 2.24 -1.24
N PRO A 61 20.55 2.28 -1.74
CA PRO A 61 21.69 2.54 -0.86
C PRO A 61 21.67 3.95 -0.28
N ASN A 62 22.11 4.08 0.95
CA ASN A 62 22.33 5.34 1.64
C ASN A 62 23.72 5.39 2.28
N ALA A 63 24.02 6.46 3.02
CA ALA A 63 25.33 6.65 3.67
C ALA A 63 25.72 5.54 4.65
N SER A 64 24.77 4.76 5.17
CA SER A 64 25.02 3.67 6.13
C SER A 64 24.99 2.28 5.49
N THR A 65 24.45 2.17 4.27
CA THR A 65 24.19 0.87 3.63
C THR A 65 24.90 0.69 2.28
N PHE A 66 25.58 1.73 1.76
CA PHE A 66 26.15 1.73 0.43
C PHE A 66 27.22 0.64 0.22
N GLU A 67 28.04 0.36 1.22
CA GLU A 67 29.12 -0.65 1.09
C GLU A 67 28.54 -2.05 0.80
N TRP A 68 27.55 -2.44 1.56
CA TRP A 68 26.86 -3.72 1.40
C TRP A 68 26.09 -3.80 0.09
N PHE A 69 25.38 -2.71 -0.23
CA PHE A 69 24.62 -2.64 -1.47
C PHE A 69 25.51 -2.80 -2.71
N PHE A 70 26.58 -2.02 -2.82
CA PHE A 70 27.45 -2.09 -3.98
C PHE A 70 28.29 -3.37 -4.03
N THR A 71 28.56 -4.00 -2.90
CA THR A 71 29.15 -5.33 -2.86
C THR A 71 28.21 -6.35 -3.48
N ALA A 72 26.94 -6.37 -3.07
CA ALA A 72 25.90 -7.24 -3.62
C ALA A 72 25.66 -6.96 -5.12
N ALA A 73 25.48 -5.69 -5.49
CA ALA A 73 25.26 -5.28 -6.88
C ALA A 73 26.45 -5.63 -7.78
N SER A 74 27.68 -5.51 -7.28
CA SER A 74 28.88 -5.90 -8.03
C SER A 74 28.94 -7.40 -8.25
N PHE A 75 28.55 -8.21 -7.28
CA PHE A 75 28.47 -9.66 -7.42
C PHE A 75 27.41 -10.04 -8.48
N LEU A 76 26.24 -9.43 -8.45
CA LEU A 76 25.14 -9.69 -9.38
C LEU A 76 25.46 -9.34 -10.85
N LYS A 77 26.51 -8.57 -11.13
CA LYS A 77 26.99 -8.33 -12.49
C LYS A 77 27.65 -9.56 -13.14
N TYR A 78 28.12 -10.50 -12.33
CA TYR A 78 28.88 -11.67 -12.79
C TYR A 78 28.22 -13.00 -12.43
N ALA A 79 27.22 -12.98 -11.51
CA ALA A 79 26.56 -14.14 -10.97
C ALA A 79 25.04 -14.03 -11.17
N ALA A 80 24.38 -15.17 -11.34
CA ALA A 80 22.93 -15.22 -11.59
C ALA A 80 22.08 -15.23 -10.31
N THR A 81 22.67 -15.58 -9.16
CA THR A 81 21.91 -15.81 -7.92
C THR A 81 22.69 -15.33 -6.71
N LEU A 82 22.06 -14.43 -5.92
CA LEU A 82 22.58 -13.99 -4.65
C LEU A 82 21.53 -14.20 -3.56
N ARG A 83 21.90 -14.93 -2.52
CA ARG A 83 21.09 -15.12 -1.31
C ARG A 83 21.44 -14.05 -0.30
N VAL A 84 20.48 -13.22 0.03
CA VAL A 84 20.67 -12.06 0.90
C VAL A 84 19.90 -12.29 2.20
N VAL A 85 20.56 -12.07 3.33
CA VAL A 85 19.93 -12.07 4.66
C VAL A 85 20.12 -10.70 5.30
N ARG A 86 19.00 -10.05 5.67
CA ARG A 86 19.05 -8.79 6.40
C ARG A 86 19.26 -9.03 7.90
N ILE A 87 20.22 -8.33 8.46
CA ILE A 87 20.47 -8.26 9.90
C ILE A 87 19.71 -7.04 10.45
N ASN A 88 18.92 -7.23 11.50
CA ASN A 88 18.27 -6.11 12.19
C ASN A 88 19.25 -5.40 13.12
N SER A 89 19.33 -4.08 13.01
CA SER A 89 20.14 -3.21 13.84
C SER A 89 19.29 -2.37 14.84
N GLY A 90 18.19 -2.94 15.33
CA GLY A 90 17.28 -2.26 16.26
C GLY A 90 16.10 -1.54 15.61
N HIS A 91 15.88 -1.73 14.32
CA HIS A 91 14.69 -1.20 13.66
C HIS A 91 13.43 -1.98 14.06
N VAL A 92 12.31 -1.26 14.09
CA VAL A 92 10.97 -1.78 14.34
C VAL A 92 10.04 -1.41 13.16
N ASN A 93 8.88 -2.06 13.10
CA ASN A 93 7.89 -1.77 12.08
C ASN A 93 7.07 -0.54 12.46
N ALA A 94 6.81 0.33 11.49
CA ALA A 94 5.89 1.44 11.68
C ALA A 94 4.47 0.87 11.90
N GLY A 95 3.74 1.47 12.83
CA GLY A 95 2.34 1.17 13.13
C GLY A 95 1.52 2.45 13.20
N VAL A 96 0.20 2.34 13.14
CA VAL A 96 -0.70 3.51 13.19
C VAL A 96 -0.72 4.15 14.58
N SER A 97 -0.60 3.35 15.63
CA SER A 97 -0.61 3.83 17.02
C SER A 97 0.05 2.81 17.96
N GLY A 98 0.23 3.20 19.22
CA GLY A 98 0.76 2.32 20.26
C GLY A 98 2.28 2.20 20.26
N THR A 99 2.78 1.11 20.82
CA THR A 99 4.22 0.83 20.90
C THR A 99 4.68 0.12 19.65
N PRO A 100 5.71 0.60 18.95
CA PRO A 100 6.26 -0.07 17.78
C PRO A 100 6.67 -1.51 18.10
N ILE A 101 6.40 -2.42 17.16
CA ILE A 101 6.72 -3.84 17.27
C ILE A 101 7.79 -4.23 16.24
N LEU A 102 8.48 -5.33 16.50
CA LEU A 102 9.36 -5.95 15.52
C LEU A 102 8.66 -7.15 14.89
N VAL A 103 8.28 -7.01 13.64
CA VAL A 103 7.88 -8.12 12.76
C VAL A 103 9.04 -8.44 11.85
N LYS A 104 9.71 -9.57 12.06
CA LYS A 104 10.90 -9.93 11.29
C LYS A 104 10.57 -10.29 9.83
N ASN A 105 9.57 -11.16 9.67
CA ASN A 105 9.11 -11.72 8.40
C ASN A 105 7.68 -12.24 8.53
N SER A 106 7.14 -12.81 7.46
CA SER A 106 5.76 -13.31 7.43
C SER A 106 5.50 -14.47 8.41
N GLU A 107 6.46 -15.35 8.62
CA GLU A 107 6.34 -16.44 9.59
C GLU A 107 6.27 -15.91 11.03
N HIS A 108 7.11 -14.92 11.33
CA HIS A 108 7.09 -14.24 12.63
C HIS A 108 5.78 -13.52 12.89
N TRP A 109 5.19 -12.89 11.85
CA TRP A 109 3.86 -12.29 11.93
C TRP A 109 2.79 -13.32 12.27
N LEU A 110 2.72 -14.42 11.52
CA LEU A 110 1.74 -15.49 11.76
C LEU A 110 1.84 -16.08 13.16
N ALA A 111 3.05 -16.28 13.66
CA ALA A 111 3.27 -16.91 14.95
C ALA A 111 2.95 -16.00 16.14
N ASN A 112 3.03 -14.68 16.00
CA ASN A 112 3.01 -13.78 17.15
C ASN A 112 1.96 -12.67 17.10
N PHE A 113 1.44 -12.29 15.93
CA PHE A 113 0.62 -11.09 15.78
C PHE A 113 -0.64 -11.27 14.93
N SER A 114 -0.82 -12.41 14.28
CA SER A 114 -1.96 -12.66 13.38
C SER A 114 -3.32 -12.72 14.10
N ASP A 115 -3.30 -12.81 15.42
CA ASP A 115 -4.50 -12.79 16.28
C ASP A 115 -4.97 -11.37 16.64
N GLY A 116 -4.28 -10.33 16.15
CA GLY A 116 -4.57 -8.93 16.46
C GLY A 116 -4.14 -8.50 17.86
N SER A 117 -3.27 -9.25 18.52
CA SER A 117 -2.79 -8.96 19.87
C SER A 117 -1.80 -7.80 19.95
N ALA A 118 -1.24 -7.36 18.82
CA ALA A 118 -0.31 -6.26 18.75
C ALA A 118 -0.99 -4.90 18.97
N ASN A 119 -0.44 -4.07 19.85
CA ASN A 119 -0.96 -2.74 20.15
C ASN A 119 -0.31 -1.66 19.26
N VAL A 120 -0.48 -1.76 17.95
CA VAL A 120 0.06 -0.81 16.96
C VAL A 120 -1.02 -0.15 16.10
N GLY A 121 -2.28 -0.28 16.49
CA GLY A 121 -3.45 0.12 15.70
C GLY A 121 -3.82 -0.95 14.68
N GLN A 122 -4.57 -0.54 13.65
CA GLN A 122 -5.11 -1.48 12.65
C GLN A 122 -4.08 -1.92 11.60
N TRP A 123 -2.98 -1.21 11.46
CA TRP A 123 -2.01 -1.43 10.38
C TRP A 123 -0.59 -1.38 10.89
N ALA A 124 0.24 -2.25 10.37
CA ALA A 124 1.68 -2.24 10.58
C ALA A 124 2.41 -2.36 9.25
N ALA A 125 3.55 -1.66 9.11
CA ALA A 125 4.42 -1.85 7.94
C ALA A 125 4.95 -3.28 7.90
N ARG A 126 5.06 -3.84 6.70
CA ARG A 126 5.41 -5.26 6.52
C ARG A 126 6.81 -5.62 6.98
N THR A 127 7.75 -4.71 6.88
CA THR A 127 9.13 -4.94 7.31
C THR A 127 9.65 -3.80 8.18
N PRO A 128 10.58 -4.07 9.11
CA PRO A 128 11.10 -3.05 10.00
C PRO A 128 11.95 -2.01 9.26
N GLY A 129 11.83 -0.76 9.70
CA GLY A 129 12.59 0.37 9.18
C GLY A 129 11.78 1.66 9.08
N THR A 130 12.46 2.78 8.98
CA THR A 130 11.85 4.12 8.89
C THR A 130 11.08 4.36 7.59
N TRP A 131 11.31 3.55 6.56
CA TRP A 131 10.59 3.60 5.30
C TRP A 131 9.07 3.46 5.47
N GLY A 132 8.65 2.66 6.47
CA GLY A 132 7.25 2.45 6.79
C GLY A 132 6.51 3.70 7.25
N ASN A 133 7.23 4.74 7.70
CA ASN A 133 6.63 6.02 8.10
C ASN A 133 6.12 6.83 6.89
N ASN A 134 6.54 6.48 5.67
CA ASN A 134 6.05 7.11 4.44
C ASN A 134 4.76 6.46 3.92
N LEU A 135 4.32 5.36 4.54
CA LEU A 135 3.10 4.67 4.14
C LEU A 135 1.87 5.34 4.73
N LYS A 136 0.85 5.53 3.90
CA LYS A 136 -0.48 5.92 4.35
C LYS A 136 -1.51 4.94 3.81
N VAL A 137 -2.31 4.39 4.72
CA VAL A 137 -3.39 3.46 4.38
C VAL A 137 -4.71 4.21 4.39
N TRP A 138 -5.40 4.15 3.28
CA TRP A 138 -6.71 4.75 3.07
C TRP A 138 -7.76 3.67 3.04
N GLN A 139 -8.87 3.89 3.73
CA GLN A 139 -9.98 2.96 3.79
C GLN A 139 -11.27 3.66 3.39
N CYS A 140 -12.02 3.03 2.50
CA CYS A 140 -13.37 3.42 2.17
C CYS A 140 -14.33 2.27 2.55
N PRO A 141 -14.87 2.27 3.77
CA PRO A 141 -15.60 1.14 4.33
C PRO A 141 -17.05 1.04 3.86
N SER A 142 -17.56 2.02 3.11
CA SER A 142 -18.98 2.03 2.71
C SER A 142 -19.24 2.99 1.57
N LEU A 143 -20.39 2.81 0.91
CA LEU A 143 -20.90 3.75 -0.10
C LEU A 143 -20.98 5.19 0.42
N THR A 144 -21.38 5.40 1.66
CA THR A 144 -21.52 6.74 2.25
C THR A 144 -20.19 7.46 2.47
N VAL A 145 -19.11 6.71 2.66
CA VAL A 145 -17.74 7.27 2.69
C VAL A 145 -17.24 7.54 1.28
N TYR A 146 -17.61 6.70 0.32
CA TYR A 146 -17.19 6.87 -1.06
C TYR A 146 -17.77 8.13 -1.71
N GLU A 147 -19.08 8.30 -1.64
CA GLU A 147 -19.79 9.49 -2.12
C GLU A 147 -21.01 9.76 -1.27
N GLN A 148 -21.20 11.01 -0.87
CA GLN A 148 -22.30 11.42 -0.07
C GLN A 148 -22.84 12.79 -0.48
N LYS A 149 -24.15 12.84 -0.63
CA LYS A 149 -24.92 14.06 -0.82
C LYS A 149 -25.41 14.50 0.55
N LEU A 150 -24.77 15.50 1.14
CA LEU A 150 -25.07 15.99 2.50
C LEU A 150 -26.30 16.91 2.51
N ALA A 151 -27.30 16.51 1.83
CA ALA A 151 -28.37 17.38 1.36
C ALA A 151 -29.34 17.89 2.40
N ALA A 152 -29.59 17.15 3.47
CA ALA A 152 -30.72 17.52 4.33
C ALA A 152 -30.31 18.30 5.59
N ASN A 153 -29.13 18.01 6.16
CA ASN A 153 -28.82 18.43 7.52
C ASN A 153 -27.46 19.12 7.67
N ASN A 154 -26.65 19.20 6.60
CA ASN A 154 -25.36 19.83 6.71
C ASN A 154 -25.17 20.86 5.59
N ARG A 155 -25.54 22.06 5.87
CA ARG A 155 -25.49 23.19 4.95
C ARG A 155 -24.44 24.19 5.38
N VAL A 156 -24.12 25.08 4.46
CA VAL A 156 -23.26 26.23 4.75
C VAL A 156 -23.97 27.17 5.70
N ASN A 157 -23.35 27.43 6.84
CA ASN A 157 -23.86 28.35 7.86
C ASN A 157 -23.25 29.73 7.67
N GLY A 158 -24.08 30.65 7.17
CA GLY A 158 -23.66 32.01 6.81
C GLY A 158 -23.11 32.11 5.39
N ALA A 159 -23.23 33.30 4.80
CA ALA A 159 -22.68 33.58 3.47
C ALA A 159 -21.15 33.69 3.53
N LEU A 160 -20.47 33.05 2.56
CA LEU A 160 -19.02 33.03 2.45
C LEU A 160 -18.57 33.83 1.21
N ALA A 161 -17.54 34.64 1.38
CA ALA A 161 -16.97 35.42 0.28
C ALA A 161 -16.04 34.58 -0.62
N GLU A 162 -15.87 35.02 -1.86
CA GLU A 162 -14.82 34.47 -2.74
C GLU A 162 -13.44 34.59 -2.10
N GLY A 163 -12.61 33.59 -2.32
CA GLY A 163 -11.22 33.53 -1.86
C GLY A 163 -11.03 33.06 -0.40
N VAL A 164 -12.09 32.97 0.42
CA VAL A 164 -11.96 32.45 1.77
C VAL A 164 -11.66 30.95 1.76
N THR A 165 -10.94 30.48 2.78
CA THR A 165 -10.61 29.06 2.95
C THR A 165 -11.40 28.39 4.06
N ALA A 166 -12.05 29.17 4.92
CA ALA A 166 -12.89 28.68 6.02
C ALA A 166 -14.34 28.54 5.56
N VAL A 167 -14.87 27.34 5.66
CA VAL A 167 -16.27 26.99 5.35
C VAL A 167 -16.94 26.57 6.65
N VAL A 168 -17.88 27.35 7.12
CA VAL A 168 -18.67 27.03 8.31
C VAL A 168 -19.90 26.24 7.87
N LEU A 169 -20.17 25.13 8.53
CA LEU A 169 -21.35 24.31 8.31
C LEU A 169 -22.27 24.35 9.53
N ASP A 170 -23.53 23.95 9.39
CA ASP A 170 -24.43 23.80 10.53
C ASP A 170 -23.92 22.74 11.50
N ASN A 171 -23.40 21.62 10.97
CA ASN A 171 -22.72 20.59 11.73
C ASN A 171 -21.75 19.82 10.84
N VAL A 172 -20.50 19.62 11.28
CA VAL A 172 -19.47 18.85 10.52
C VAL A 172 -19.50 17.35 10.83
N ASP A 173 -20.23 16.93 11.87
CA ASP A 173 -20.24 15.55 12.39
C ASP A 173 -21.67 15.06 12.72
N GLU A 174 -22.62 15.30 11.82
CA GLU A 174 -24.00 14.90 12.05
C GLU A 174 -24.30 13.49 11.49
N ASN A 175 -24.85 12.61 12.34
CA ASN A 175 -25.48 11.34 11.94
C ASN A 175 -24.61 10.42 11.06
N ASN A 176 -23.37 10.19 11.41
CA ASN A 176 -22.39 9.39 10.63
C ASN A 176 -21.97 10.03 9.30
N TYR A 177 -22.15 11.32 9.13
CA TYR A 177 -21.80 12.09 7.94
C TYR A 177 -20.59 13.01 8.17
N ALA A 178 -19.71 12.64 9.08
CA ALA A 178 -18.52 13.43 9.37
C ALA A 178 -17.69 13.71 8.10
N VAL A 179 -17.47 14.99 7.84
CA VAL A 179 -16.46 15.40 6.88
C VAL A 179 -15.10 15.28 7.53
N VAL A 180 -14.18 14.59 6.90
CA VAL A 180 -12.83 14.39 7.43
C VAL A 180 -11.78 15.08 6.58
N VAL A 181 -10.58 15.23 7.13
CA VAL A 181 -9.44 15.75 6.37
C VAL A 181 -9.17 14.85 5.17
N ASP A 182 -8.79 15.46 4.06
CA ASP A 182 -8.60 14.85 2.75
C ASP A 182 -9.88 14.52 1.97
N ASP A 183 -11.07 14.71 2.53
CA ASP A 183 -12.30 14.60 1.74
C ASP A 183 -12.36 15.69 0.66
N ILE A 184 -13.03 15.38 -0.44
CA ILE A 184 -13.33 16.33 -1.50
C ILE A 184 -14.78 16.76 -1.35
N ILE A 185 -15.01 18.08 -1.34
CA ILE A 185 -16.35 18.66 -1.30
C ILE A 185 -16.62 19.49 -2.53
N SER A 186 -17.91 19.57 -2.90
CA SER A 186 -18.43 20.47 -3.94
C SER A 186 -19.66 21.19 -3.43
N PHE A 187 -19.90 22.42 -3.89
CA PHE A 187 -21.09 23.17 -3.54
C PHE A 187 -22.17 22.95 -4.58
N THR A 188 -23.41 22.76 -4.10
CA THR A 188 -24.58 22.56 -4.96
C THR A 188 -25.73 23.45 -4.54
N SER A 189 -26.60 23.75 -5.51
CA SER A 189 -27.81 24.57 -5.30
C SER A 189 -29.02 23.74 -4.89
N ASP A 190 -28.94 22.43 -5.01
CA ASP A 190 -30.05 21.51 -4.69
C ASP A 190 -29.62 20.41 -3.72
N ALA A 191 -30.58 19.90 -3.00
CA ALA A 191 -30.43 18.84 -2.03
C ALA A 191 -30.02 17.49 -2.64
N ALA A 192 -30.25 17.26 -3.92
CA ALA A 192 -29.86 16.03 -4.59
C ALA A 192 -28.37 16.04 -4.98
N GLY A 193 -27.70 17.20 -4.84
CA GLY A 193 -26.30 17.36 -5.21
C GLY A 193 -26.06 17.27 -6.73
N ALA A 194 -27.10 17.53 -7.52
CA ALA A 194 -27.05 17.35 -8.98
C ALA A 194 -26.63 18.62 -9.71
N THR A 195 -26.98 19.79 -9.16
CA THR A 195 -26.74 21.09 -9.80
C THR A 195 -25.62 21.84 -9.07
N PRO A 196 -24.46 22.05 -9.69
CA PRO A 196 -23.41 22.87 -9.09
C PRO A 196 -23.91 24.26 -8.69
N LEU A 197 -23.38 24.81 -7.61
CA LEU A 197 -23.64 26.19 -7.24
C LEU A 197 -22.99 27.13 -8.28
N ALA A 198 -23.68 28.21 -8.63
CA ALA A 198 -23.19 29.16 -9.64
C ALA A 198 -21.80 29.71 -9.26
N GLY A 199 -20.88 29.64 -10.20
CA GLY A 199 -19.46 30.01 -10.01
C GLY A 199 -18.59 28.91 -9.38
N HIS A 200 -19.16 27.75 -9.12
CA HIS A 200 -18.45 26.57 -8.61
C HIS A 200 -18.53 25.37 -9.58
N GLU A 201 -18.98 25.58 -10.81
CA GLU A 201 -19.10 24.53 -11.83
C GLU A 201 -17.74 23.92 -12.14
N GLY A 202 -17.61 22.60 -11.91
CA GLY A 202 -16.36 21.87 -12.12
C GLY A 202 -15.24 22.21 -11.13
N VAL A 203 -15.54 22.93 -10.06
CA VAL A 203 -14.58 23.23 -8.99
C VAL A 203 -14.85 22.33 -7.80
N GLU A 204 -13.84 21.56 -7.42
CA GLU A 204 -13.82 20.74 -6.22
C GLU A 204 -12.85 21.32 -5.18
N TYR A 205 -13.12 21.05 -3.92
CA TYR A 205 -12.31 21.53 -2.81
C TYR A 205 -11.86 20.36 -1.94
N ILE A 206 -10.57 20.32 -1.64
CA ILE A 206 -10.04 19.36 -0.67
C ILE A 206 -10.06 19.97 0.73
N VAL A 207 -10.53 19.20 1.69
CA VAL A 207 -10.55 19.56 3.11
C VAL A 207 -9.17 19.36 3.69
N THR A 208 -8.57 20.42 4.22
CA THR A 208 -7.22 20.40 4.80
C THR A 208 -7.23 20.39 6.33
N ALA A 209 -8.31 20.85 6.94
CA ALA A 209 -8.53 20.75 8.39
C ALA A 209 -10.04 20.76 8.71
N VAL A 210 -10.40 20.13 9.83
CA VAL A 210 -11.76 20.09 10.37
C VAL A 210 -11.71 20.53 11.83
N ASN A 211 -12.50 21.51 12.18
CA ASN A 211 -12.71 21.95 13.55
C ASN A 211 -14.15 21.64 13.96
N THR A 212 -14.33 20.57 14.72
CA THR A 212 -15.64 20.12 15.21
C THR A 212 -16.25 21.07 16.25
N GLY A 213 -15.42 21.79 17.00
CA GLY A 213 -15.89 22.74 18.02
C GLY A 213 -16.52 24.00 17.45
N THR A 214 -16.17 24.38 16.22
CA THR A 214 -16.71 25.57 15.50
C THR A 214 -17.44 25.18 14.23
N ASN A 215 -17.62 23.90 13.94
CA ASN A 215 -18.18 23.38 12.70
C ASN A 215 -17.54 23.97 11.43
N THR A 216 -16.22 24.14 11.46
CA THR A 216 -15.49 24.83 10.38
C THR A 216 -14.57 23.85 9.66
N LEU A 217 -14.70 23.81 8.34
CA LEU A 217 -13.75 23.16 7.44
C LEU A 217 -12.75 24.19 6.93
N THR A 218 -11.48 23.82 6.86
CA THR A 218 -10.50 24.56 6.06
C THR A 218 -10.33 23.87 4.73
N VAL A 219 -10.54 24.59 3.64
CA VAL A 219 -10.52 24.04 2.28
C VAL A 219 -9.59 24.80 1.35
N LYS A 220 -9.13 24.11 0.30
CA LYS A 220 -8.49 24.72 -0.86
C LYS A 220 -9.02 24.06 -2.13
N GLN A 221 -8.92 24.76 -3.26
CA GLN A 221 -9.30 24.17 -4.54
C GLN A 221 -8.48 22.90 -4.81
N HIS A 222 -9.18 21.83 -5.18
CA HIS A 222 -8.57 20.55 -5.55
C HIS A 222 -7.98 20.64 -6.97
N ASN A 223 -6.94 19.84 -7.26
CA ASN A 223 -6.25 19.80 -8.57
C ASN A 223 -5.58 21.10 -9.03
N VAL A 224 -5.37 22.04 -8.12
CA VAL A 224 -4.63 23.29 -8.39
C VAL A 224 -3.41 23.32 -7.49
N PHE A 225 -2.26 23.66 -8.06
CA PHE A 225 -1.01 23.85 -7.31
C PHE A 225 -1.04 25.11 -6.42
N SER A 226 -2.19 25.71 -6.21
CA SER A 226 -2.35 26.91 -5.40
C SER A 226 -3.12 26.62 -4.12
N THR A 227 -2.92 27.47 -3.12
CA THR A 227 -3.69 27.51 -1.87
C THR A 227 -4.97 28.35 -2.01
N LYS A 228 -5.53 28.46 -3.22
CA LYS A 228 -6.75 29.25 -3.45
C LYS A 228 -7.92 28.71 -2.65
N GLY A 229 -8.64 29.63 -2.03
CA GLY A 229 -9.91 29.37 -1.36
C GLY A 229 -11.08 29.27 -2.35
N LEU A 230 -12.27 29.66 -1.91
CA LEU A 230 -13.50 29.55 -2.69
C LEU A 230 -13.41 30.30 -4.04
N ALA A 231 -13.91 29.68 -5.10
CA ALA A 231 -13.88 30.23 -6.46
C ALA A 231 -14.88 31.35 -6.65
N ALA A 232 -15.95 31.36 -5.89
CA ALA A 232 -17.00 32.37 -5.91
C ALA A 232 -17.68 32.47 -4.53
N VAL A 233 -18.62 33.39 -4.39
CA VAL A 233 -19.46 33.55 -3.18
C VAL A 233 -20.34 32.30 -2.98
N VAL A 234 -20.42 31.80 -1.77
CA VAL A 234 -21.33 30.72 -1.35
C VAL A 234 -22.41 31.32 -0.49
N ALA A 235 -23.67 31.15 -0.87
CA ALA A 235 -24.81 31.67 -0.11
C ALA A 235 -25.03 30.85 1.17
N ASN A 236 -25.65 31.48 2.17
CA ASN A 236 -26.16 30.76 3.33
C ASN A 236 -27.14 29.65 2.90
N GLU A 237 -27.15 28.53 3.61
CA GLU A 237 -27.99 27.36 3.30
C GLU A 237 -27.65 26.64 1.98
N SER A 238 -26.51 26.96 1.34
CA SER A 238 -26.01 26.18 0.20
C SER A 238 -25.71 24.75 0.64
N TYR A 239 -25.97 23.81 -0.26
CA TYR A 239 -25.71 22.39 -0.02
C TYR A 239 -24.27 22.02 -0.37
N ILE A 240 -23.76 20.99 0.27
CA ILE A 240 -22.48 20.38 -0.10
C ILE A 240 -22.65 18.89 -0.43
N THR A 241 -21.79 18.41 -1.32
CA THR A 241 -21.55 16.98 -1.54
C THR A 241 -20.14 16.67 -1.07
N ARG A 242 -19.94 15.43 -0.63
CA ARG A 242 -18.65 14.93 -0.18
C ARG A 242 -18.29 13.67 -0.96
N ARG A 243 -17.03 13.55 -1.31
CA ARG A 243 -16.46 12.36 -1.93
C ARG A 243 -15.17 11.98 -1.23
N TRP A 244 -14.90 10.69 -1.19
CA TRP A 244 -13.61 10.19 -0.76
C TRP A 244 -12.52 10.67 -1.74
N ARG A 245 -11.36 11.10 -1.24
CA ARG A 245 -10.26 11.64 -2.07
C ARG A 245 -9.90 10.75 -3.25
N TRP A 246 -9.98 9.44 -3.08
CA TRP A 246 -9.54 8.45 -4.06
C TRP A 246 -10.68 7.82 -4.86
N TYR A 247 -11.88 8.41 -4.86
CA TYR A 247 -13.05 7.86 -5.53
C TYR A 247 -12.82 7.57 -7.01
N GLU A 248 -12.04 8.40 -7.73
CA GLU A 248 -11.71 8.22 -9.16
C GLU A 248 -10.80 7.01 -9.43
N GLN A 249 -10.19 6.43 -8.41
CA GLN A 249 -9.29 5.29 -8.55
C GLN A 249 -10.03 3.95 -8.59
N PHE A 250 -11.33 3.95 -8.36
CA PHE A 250 -12.18 2.76 -8.26
C PHE A 250 -13.38 2.90 -9.21
N GLU A 251 -13.76 1.79 -9.85
CA GLU A 251 -14.87 1.81 -10.80
C GLU A 251 -16.23 1.95 -10.12
N ASN A 252 -16.39 1.30 -8.98
CA ASN A 252 -17.63 1.27 -8.24
C ASN A 252 -17.41 1.66 -6.77
N ALA A 253 -18.46 2.16 -6.13
CA ALA A 253 -18.48 2.32 -4.70
C ALA A 253 -18.53 0.94 -4.01
N PRO A 254 -17.98 0.79 -2.78
CA PRO A 254 -18.09 -0.45 -2.04
C PRO A 254 -19.55 -0.74 -1.68
N GLY A 255 -20.01 -1.93 -1.96
CA GLY A 255 -21.39 -2.36 -1.84
C GLY A 255 -21.56 -3.62 -1.01
N THR A 256 -22.22 -4.59 -1.60
CA THR A 256 -22.46 -5.91 -1.02
C THR A 256 -21.96 -6.99 -1.97
N SER A 257 -21.03 -7.80 -1.50
CA SER A 257 -20.53 -8.92 -2.30
C SER A 257 -21.61 -9.96 -2.56
N THR A 258 -21.51 -10.65 -3.70
CA THR A 258 -22.42 -11.75 -4.04
C THR A 258 -22.43 -12.84 -2.95
N SER A 259 -21.28 -13.13 -2.37
CA SER A 259 -21.15 -14.11 -1.29
C SER A 259 -21.99 -13.76 -0.06
N VAL A 260 -21.96 -12.48 0.35
CA VAL A 260 -22.71 -11.99 1.51
C VAL A 260 -24.19 -11.77 1.19
N SER A 261 -24.50 -11.27 -0.01
CA SER A 261 -25.89 -11.12 -0.49
C SER A 261 -26.63 -12.45 -0.51
N ASN A 262 -26.01 -13.52 -0.94
CA ASN A 262 -26.57 -14.88 -0.92
C ASN A 262 -26.90 -15.40 0.49
N LYS A 263 -26.31 -14.81 1.51
CA LYS A 263 -26.55 -15.08 2.93
C LYS A 263 -27.46 -14.04 3.58
N SER A 264 -28.11 -13.19 2.79
CA SER A 264 -28.99 -12.10 3.26
C SER A 264 -28.25 -11.02 4.09
N GLY A 265 -26.94 -10.89 3.93
CA GLY A 265 -26.15 -9.80 4.47
C GLY A 265 -26.05 -8.62 3.52
N SER A 266 -25.46 -7.53 3.98
CA SER A 266 -25.28 -6.31 3.18
C SER A 266 -24.12 -5.45 3.66
N GLY A 267 -23.58 -4.61 2.76
CA GLY A 267 -22.61 -3.55 3.08
C GLY A 267 -21.27 -4.08 3.59
N ASP A 268 -20.84 -5.22 3.11
CA ASP A 268 -19.60 -5.87 3.55
C ASP A 268 -18.35 -5.39 2.81
N GLU A 269 -18.50 -4.87 1.60
CA GLU A 269 -17.35 -4.45 0.82
C GLU A 269 -16.70 -3.16 1.34
N MET A 270 -15.42 -3.07 1.11
CA MET A 270 -14.61 -1.87 1.34
C MET A 270 -13.49 -1.76 0.29
N HIS A 271 -12.99 -0.55 0.11
CA HIS A 271 -11.78 -0.30 -0.67
C HIS A 271 -10.63 0.05 0.26
N ILE A 272 -9.45 -0.44 -0.08
CA ILE A 272 -8.21 -0.13 0.62
C ILE A 272 -7.19 0.35 -0.42
N LEU A 273 -6.52 1.44 -0.10
CA LEU A 273 -5.48 2.01 -0.94
C LEU A 273 -4.27 2.33 -0.07
N ILE A 274 -3.08 2.00 -0.56
CA ILE A 274 -1.82 2.29 0.11
C ILE A 274 -1.05 3.28 -0.74
N THR A 275 -0.64 4.39 -0.14
CA THR A 275 0.13 5.44 -0.82
C THR A 275 1.46 5.71 -0.12
N ASP A 276 2.40 6.20 -0.90
CA ASP A 276 3.64 6.83 -0.44
C ASP A 276 3.34 8.29 -0.09
N GLU A 277 3.10 8.60 1.19
CA GLU A 277 2.62 9.92 1.60
C GLU A 277 3.59 11.04 1.24
N ASP A 278 4.86 10.85 1.55
CA ASP A 278 5.91 11.88 1.38
C ASP A 278 6.81 11.66 0.16
N GLY A 279 6.61 10.57 -0.59
CA GLY A 279 7.44 10.21 -1.73
C GLY A 279 8.77 9.54 -1.38
N GLY A 280 8.94 9.09 -0.14
CA GLY A 280 10.18 8.46 0.32
C GLY A 280 10.45 7.07 -0.28
N ILE A 281 9.42 6.43 -0.82
CA ILE A 281 9.51 5.10 -1.46
C ILE A 281 9.61 5.24 -2.97
N SER A 282 8.66 5.95 -3.58
CA SER A 282 8.52 6.07 -5.04
C SER A 282 9.30 7.26 -5.63
N GLY A 283 9.61 8.25 -4.82
CA GLY A 283 10.17 9.54 -5.23
C GLY A 283 9.13 10.63 -5.48
N VAL A 284 7.83 10.30 -5.41
CA VAL A 284 6.73 11.25 -5.65
C VAL A 284 5.67 11.08 -4.56
N ALA A 285 5.37 12.17 -3.87
CA ALA A 285 4.37 12.16 -2.80
C ALA A 285 2.98 11.76 -3.31
N ASN A 286 2.24 11.03 -2.50
CA ASN A 286 0.92 10.49 -2.79
C ASN A 286 0.87 9.50 -3.99
N THR A 287 1.99 8.90 -4.36
CA THR A 287 1.99 7.81 -5.34
C THR A 287 1.22 6.60 -4.77
N ILE A 288 0.31 6.06 -5.57
CA ILE A 288 -0.41 4.82 -5.23
C ILE A 288 0.56 3.66 -5.36
N LEU A 289 0.75 2.92 -4.27
CA LEU A 289 1.59 1.73 -4.22
C LEU A 289 0.76 0.47 -4.44
N GLU A 290 -0.38 0.35 -3.77
CA GLU A 290 -1.30 -0.80 -3.88
C GLU A 290 -2.74 -0.35 -3.79
N LYS A 291 -3.62 -1.09 -4.46
CA LYS A 291 -5.07 -0.89 -4.50
C LYS A 291 -5.80 -2.21 -4.34
N PHE A 292 -6.73 -2.26 -3.39
CA PHE A 292 -7.60 -3.41 -3.13
C PHE A 292 -9.05 -2.97 -3.25
N GLU A 293 -9.72 -3.41 -4.30
CA GLU A 293 -11.08 -3.04 -4.64
C GLU A 293 -12.08 -4.10 -4.19
N GLY A 294 -13.15 -3.71 -3.51
CA GLY A 294 -14.25 -4.60 -3.18
C GLY A 294 -13.87 -5.76 -2.24
N VAL A 295 -12.85 -5.58 -1.39
CA VAL A 295 -12.52 -6.59 -0.37
C VAL A 295 -13.58 -6.58 0.73
N SER A 296 -13.89 -7.76 1.27
CA SER A 296 -15.01 -7.94 2.19
C SER A 296 -14.59 -7.91 3.65
N LYS A 297 -15.42 -7.31 4.48
CA LYS A 297 -15.33 -7.35 5.95
C LYS A 297 -15.81 -8.69 6.53
N ALA A 298 -16.52 -9.50 5.75
CA ALA A 298 -17.00 -10.81 6.20
C ALA A 298 -15.88 -11.85 6.16
N SER A 299 -15.69 -12.57 7.26
CA SER A 299 -14.59 -13.53 7.42
C SER A 299 -14.68 -14.74 6.50
N ASP A 300 -15.88 -15.05 5.99
CA ASP A 300 -16.15 -16.19 5.12
C ASP A 300 -16.52 -15.77 3.68
N ALA A 301 -16.22 -14.52 3.32
CA ALA A 301 -16.49 -14.01 1.98
C ALA A 301 -15.62 -14.67 0.93
N LYS A 302 -16.22 -14.88 -0.24
CA LYS A 302 -15.55 -15.45 -1.42
C LYS A 302 -15.75 -14.54 -2.63
N THR A 303 -14.76 -14.52 -3.51
CA THR A 303 -14.88 -13.96 -4.85
C THR A 303 -15.82 -14.82 -5.70
N GLU A 304 -16.19 -14.37 -6.88
CA GLU A 304 -16.94 -15.16 -7.84
C GLU A 304 -16.19 -16.43 -8.31
N SER A 305 -14.85 -16.39 -8.30
CA SER A 305 -14.00 -17.55 -8.59
C SER A 305 -13.87 -18.52 -7.41
N GLY A 306 -14.36 -18.17 -6.21
CA GLY A 306 -14.33 -19.00 -5.01
C GLY A 306 -13.13 -18.76 -4.11
N ASP A 307 -12.24 -17.82 -4.45
CA ASP A 307 -11.10 -17.44 -3.64
C ASP A 307 -11.53 -16.68 -2.38
N ASN A 308 -10.69 -16.65 -1.37
CA ASN A 308 -10.98 -15.89 -0.15
C ASN A 308 -10.94 -14.38 -0.46
N ASN A 309 -12.00 -13.66 -0.08
CA ASN A 309 -12.13 -12.20 -0.26
C ASN A 309 -12.19 -11.43 1.08
N ASN A 310 -11.91 -12.09 2.21
CA ASN A 310 -11.78 -11.35 3.47
C ASN A 310 -10.58 -10.40 3.39
N TYR A 311 -10.77 -9.13 3.72
CA TYR A 311 -9.74 -8.11 3.57
C TYR A 311 -8.47 -8.41 4.37
N ILE A 312 -8.55 -9.06 5.53
CA ILE A 312 -7.39 -9.43 6.34
C ILE A 312 -6.52 -10.43 5.59
N ASP A 313 -7.16 -11.48 5.04
CA ASP A 313 -6.46 -12.53 4.29
C ASP A 313 -5.92 -12.01 2.96
N VAL A 314 -6.69 -11.15 2.29
CA VAL A 314 -6.26 -10.52 1.03
C VAL A 314 -5.01 -9.65 1.28
N ILE A 315 -5.02 -8.80 2.31
CA ILE A 315 -3.87 -7.96 2.67
C ILE A 315 -2.67 -8.82 3.06
N TYR A 316 -2.87 -9.84 3.89
CA TYR A 316 -1.77 -10.73 4.28
C TYR A 316 -1.10 -11.38 3.07
N ASN A 317 -1.89 -11.88 2.11
CA ASN A 317 -1.38 -12.64 0.96
C ASN A 317 -0.87 -11.76 -0.19
N GLN A 318 -1.42 -10.56 -0.38
CA GLN A 318 -1.18 -9.77 -1.58
C GLN A 318 -0.40 -8.48 -1.32
N SER A 319 -0.50 -7.88 -0.13
CA SER A 319 0.22 -6.64 0.15
C SER A 319 1.71 -6.90 0.34
N SER A 320 2.54 -6.09 -0.30
CA SER A 320 3.99 -6.03 -0.08
C SER A 320 4.40 -4.98 0.95
N TYR A 321 3.46 -4.16 1.43
CA TYR A 321 3.76 -2.98 2.23
C TYR A 321 3.23 -3.05 3.66
N VAL A 322 2.09 -3.70 3.90
CA VAL A 322 1.44 -3.67 5.22
C VAL A 322 0.89 -5.03 5.67
N TYR A 323 0.71 -5.16 6.97
CA TYR A 323 -0.14 -6.13 7.66
C TYR A 323 -1.32 -5.40 8.30
N TRP A 324 -2.45 -6.11 8.44
CA TRP A 324 -3.61 -5.64 9.22
C TRP A 324 -3.63 -6.27 10.59
#